data_655df9ffac4efe7b25ab9b68dd6a97fc
#
_entry.id   655df9ffac4efe7b25ab9b68dd6a97fc
#
_cell.length_a   1.000
_cell.length_b   1.000
_cell.length_c   1.000
_cell.angle_alpha   90.00
_cell.angle_beta   90.00
_cell.angle_gamma   90.00
#
_symmetry.space_group_name_H-M   'P 1'
#
loop_
_entity.id
_entity.type
_entity.pdbx_description
1 polymer ?
#
loop_
_entity_poly.entity_id
_entity_poly.type
_entity_poly.pdbx_seq_one_letter_code
_entity_poly.pdbx_strand_id
1 'polypeptide(L)'
;MTIPNLTIQQLLEAGVHLGHKTLRWNPKMKKYIFGKRDSIHIIDLTQTLELTKIALQKVHDVVANNGKILFVSTKKQASEAIAEVAKETDQYFVNYRWLGGMLTNWGTISNSIKKLKQLELDLVSENRGFTKKELLKMSVKKDKLQRSLGGISEMKKIPDLVFIIDTNYESLAIQESVKLGIPIIAILDSNSNPDGIDYPIPGNDDARRAIDLYLSLIHISEPTRL
;
A
#
# COMPACT_ATOMS: atom_id res chain seq x y z
N MET A 1 -19.17 -8.83 -10.84
CA MET A 1 -18.62 -9.73 -9.81
C MET A 1 -19.17 -9.33 -8.46
N THR A 2 -19.44 -10.27 -7.60
CA THR A 2 -19.97 -10.03 -6.25
C THR A 2 -18.81 -9.70 -5.32
N ILE A 3 -18.96 -8.65 -4.50
CA ILE A 3 -18.04 -8.35 -3.40
C ILE A 3 -17.87 -9.62 -2.55
N PRO A 4 -16.65 -10.02 -2.19
CA PRO A 4 -16.42 -11.25 -1.43
C PRO A 4 -17.20 -11.24 -0.11
N ASN A 5 -17.83 -12.37 0.22
CA ASN A 5 -18.61 -12.48 1.43
C ASN A 5 -17.67 -12.69 2.64
N LEU A 6 -17.23 -11.57 3.22
CA LEU A 6 -16.38 -11.54 4.40
C LEU A 6 -17.22 -11.83 5.66
N THR A 7 -16.72 -12.70 6.54
CA THR A 7 -17.35 -13.04 7.82
C THR A 7 -16.51 -12.55 9.00
N ILE A 8 -17.18 -12.29 10.13
CA ILE A 8 -16.49 -11.92 11.39
C ILE A 8 -15.54 -13.04 11.84
N GLN A 9 -15.90 -14.30 11.58
CA GLN A 9 -15.05 -15.45 11.92
C GLN A 9 -13.72 -15.42 11.17
N GLN A 10 -13.72 -15.12 9.87
CA GLN A 10 -12.50 -14.98 9.07
C GLN A 10 -11.60 -13.86 9.57
N LEU A 11 -12.20 -12.71 9.94
CA LEU A 11 -11.46 -11.59 10.55
C LEU A 11 -10.83 -11.98 11.89
N LEU A 12 -11.56 -12.74 12.71
CA LEU A 12 -11.09 -13.21 14.00
C LEU A 12 -9.91 -14.20 13.84
N GLU A 13 -10.03 -15.18 12.94
CA GLU A 13 -9.01 -16.20 12.65
C GLU A 13 -7.72 -15.58 12.07
N ALA A 14 -7.86 -14.53 11.27
CA ALA A 14 -6.72 -13.76 10.75
C ALA A 14 -6.06 -12.85 11.82
N GLY A 15 -6.69 -12.66 12.99
CA GLY A 15 -6.17 -11.82 14.06
C GLY A 15 -6.34 -10.33 13.84
N VAL A 16 -7.31 -9.92 13.01
CA VAL A 16 -7.61 -8.52 12.68
C VAL A 16 -8.02 -7.71 13.91
N HIS A 17 -8.64 -8.34 14.90
CA HIS A 17 -9.13 -7.72 16.14
C HIS A 17 -8.03 -7.30 17.12
N LEU A 18 -6.79 -7.78 16.94
CA LEU A 18 -5.69 -7.51 17.86
C LEU A 18 -5.02 -6.19 17.50
N GLY A 19 -5.15 -5.21 18.36
CA GLY A 19 -4.44 -3.94 18.25
C GLY A 19 -3.14 -3.91 19.06
N HIS A 20 -2.61 -2.73 19.25
CA HIS A 20 -1.40 -2.46 20.03
C HIS A 20 -1.66 -2.41 21.54
N LYS A 21 -0.57 -2.41 22.31
CA LYS A 21 -0.61 -2.22 23.78
C LYS A 21 -1.28 -0.89 24.14
N THR A 22 -2.03 -0.89 25.24
CA THR A 22 -2.79 0.28 25.72
C THR A 22 -1.97 1.55 25.91
N LEU A 23 -0.67 1.44 26.16
CA LEU A 23 0.25 2.59 26.27
C LEU A 23 0.57 3.28 24.95
N ARG A 24 0.33 2.63 23.81
CA ARG A 24 0.68 3.13 22.48
C ARG A 24 -0.50 3.48 21.59
N TRP A 25 -1.69 3.64 22.18
CA TRP A 25 -2.87 3.89 21.39
C TRP A 25 -3.04 5.38 21.02
N ASN A 26 -3.81 5.63 19.96
CA ASN A 26 -4.22 6.98 19.59
C ASN A 26 -5.66 7.22 20.10
N PRO A 27 -5.93 8.30 20.87
CA PRO A 27 -7.28 8.61 21.37
C PRO A 27 -8.34 8.75 20.26
N LYS A 28 -7.95 9.17 19.05
CA LYS A 28 -8.85 9.28 17.90
C LYS A 28 -9.41 7.93 17.43
N MET A 29 -8.71 6.83 17.78
CA MET A 29 -9.15 5.47 17.48
C MET A 29 -10.20 4.94 18.46
N LYS A 30 -10.55 5.69 19.52
CA LYS A 30 -11.51 5.27 20.55
C LYS A 30 -12.82 4.72 19.98
N LYS A 31 -13.33 5.31 18.91
CA LYS A 31 -14.60 4.90 18.27
C LYS A 31 -14.55 3.51 17.60
N TYR A 32 -13.34 3.00 17.29
CA TYR A 32 -13.12 1.71 16.65
C TYR A 32 -12.66 0.62 17.63
N ILE A 33 -12.46 0.96 18.89
CA ILE A 33 -11.97 0.04 19.92
C ILE A 33 -13.17 -0.53 20.69
N PHE A 34 -13.32 -1.85 20.65
CA PHE A 34 -14.35 -2.59 21.41
C PHE A 34 -14.02 -2.64 22.90
N GLY A 35 -12.76 -2.85 23.24
CA GLY A 35 -12.32 -2.96 24.63
C GLY A 35 -10.83 -3.21 24.78
N LYS A 36 -10.43 -3.71 25.94
CA LYS A 36 -9.04 -4.09 26.24
C LYS A 36 -9.00 -5.48 26.89
N ARG A 37 -8.01 -6.28 26.54
CA ARG A 37 -7.69 -7.57 27.15
C ARG A 37 -6.17 -7.71 27.27
N ASP A 38 -5.67 -8.12 28.42
CA ASP A 38 -4.23 -8.35 28.67
C ASP A 38 -3.34 -7.16 28.23
N SER A 39 -3.79 -5.92 28.54
CA SER A 39 -3.11 -4.67 28.15
C SER A 39 -3.00 -4.45 26.64
N ILE A 40 -3.82 -5.12 25.82
CA ILE A 40 -3.94 -4.94 24.39
C ILE A 40 -5.33 -4.41 24.07
N HIS A 41 -5.43 -3.47 23.14
CA HIS A 41 -6.71 -3.02 22.62
C HIS A 41 -7.30 -4.05 21.66
N ILE A 42 -8.61 -4.25 21.76
CA ILE A 42 -9.38 -5.11 20.86
C ILE A 42 -10.19 -4.20 19.93
N ILE A 43 -10.01 -4.38 18.64
CA ILE A 43 -10.70 -3.63 17.60
C ILE A 43 -12.08 -4.24 17.36
N ASP A 44 -13.09 -3.40 17.12
CA ASP A 44 -14.46 -3.80 16.84
C ASP A 44 -14.60 -4.36 15.42
N LEU A 45 -14.67 -5.68 15.31
CA LEU A 45 -14.80 -6.37 14.03
C LEU A 45 -16.12 -6.10 13.29
N THR A 46 -17.16 -5.70 13.98
CA THR A 46 -18.45 -5.35 13.36
C THR A 46 -18.28 -4.11 12.48
N GLN A 47 -17.65 -3.08 13.04
CA GLN A 47 -17.31 -1.87 12.28
C GLN A 47 -16.29 -2.15 11.17
N THR A 48 -15.27 -2.99 11.47
CA THR A 48 -14.28 -3.41 10.46
C THR A 48 -14.96 -4.04 9.25
N LEU A 49 -15.92 -4.95 9.48
CA LEU A 49 -16.63 -5.65 8.41
C LEU A 49 -17.38 -4.68 7.49
N GLU A 50 -18.12 -3.74 8.08
CA GLU A 50 -18.92 -2.76 7.33
C GLU A 50 -18.02 -1.79 6.54
N LEU A 51 -16.99 -1.24 7.20
CA LEU A 51 -16.06 -0.31 6.56
C LEU A 51 -15.21 -0.98 5.48
N THR A 52 -14.85 -2.25 5.67
CA THR A 52 -14.18 -3.04 4.62
C THR A 52 -15.07 -3.18 3.38
N LYS A 53 -16.35 -3.49 3.53
CA LYS A 53 -17.28 -3.57 2.39
C LYS A 53 -17.36 -2.25 1.60
N ILE A 54 -17.41 -1.13 2.30
CA ILE A 54 -17.43 0.21 1.67
C ILE A 54 -16.11 0.46 0.90
N ALA A 55 -14.98 0.11 1.50
CA ALA A 55 -13.68 0.25 0.86
C ALA A 55 -13.54 -0.66 -0.38
N LEU A 56 -13.98 -1.91 -0.31
CA LEU A 56 -13.98 -2.84 -1.44
C LEU A 56 -14.89 -2.38 -2.59
N GLN A 57 -16.06 -1.80 -2.27
CA GLN A 57 -16.91 -1.18 -3.29
C GLN A 57 -16.16 -0.05 -4.01
N LYS A 58 -15.42 0.79 -3.27
CA LYS A 58 -14.61 1.85 -3.89
C LYS A 58 -13.50 1.31 -4.78
N VAL A 59 -12.82 0.25 -4.35
CA VAL A 59 -11.81 -0.46 -5.17
C VAL A 59 -12.45 -0.92 -6.49
N HIS A 60 -13.57 -1.63 -6.39
CA HIS A 60 -14.32 -2.12 -7.55
C HIS A 60 -14.70 -0.98 -8.52
N ASP A 61 -15.24 0.13 -8.00
CA ASP A 61 -15.67 1.28 -8.81
C ASP A 61 -14.48 1.93 -9.54
N VAL A 62 -13.32 2.05 -8.88
CA VAL A 62 -12.12 2.62 -9.49
C VAL A 62 -11.61 1.70 -10.61
N VAL A 63 -11.52 0.40 -10.37
CA VAL A 63 -11.02 -0.55 -11.38
C VAL A 63 -12.00 -0.72 -12.54
N ALA A 64 -13.32 -0.74 -12.28
CA ALA A 64 -14.36 -0.79 -13.31
C ALA A 64 -14.27 0.43 -14.26
N ASN A 65 -13.84 1.58 -13.77
CA ASN A 65 -13.58 2.78 -14.57
C ASN A 65 -12.16 2.85 -15.17
N ASN A 66 -11.44 1.73 -15.24
CA ASN A 66 -10.03 1.67 -15.68
C ASN A 66 -9.09 2.59 -14.86
N GLY A 67 -9.44 2.92 -13.64
CA GLY A 67 -8.57 3.62 -12.70
C GLY A 67 -7.40 2.75 -12.26
N LYS A 68 -6.36 3.40 -11.73
CA LYS A 68 -5.17 2.73 -11.21
C LYS A 68 -5.03 2.96 -9.72
N ILE A 69 -4.69 1.88 -9.02
CA ILE A 69 -4.48 1.87 -7.58
C ILE A 69 -2.98 1.85 -7.30
N LEU A 70 -2.55 2.62 -6.30
CA LEU A 70 -1.20 2.58 -5.77
C LEU A 70 -1.22 1.92 -4.39
N PHE A 71 -0.62 0.74 -4.28
CA PHE A 71 -0.43 0.04 -3.02
C PHE A 71 0.83 0.53 -2.32
N VAL A 72 0.71 0.91 -1.05
CA VAL A 72 1.83 1.48 -0.28
C VAL A 72 1.97 0.77 1.06
N SER A 73 3.09 0.13 1.27
CA SER A 73 3.59 -0.25 2.59
C SER A 73 5.07 -0.56 2.54
N THR A 74 5.84 0.15 3.33
CA THR A 74 7.28 -0.09 3.50
C THR A 74 7.56 -1.03 4.69
N LYS A 75 6.50 -1.50 5.36
CA LYS A 75 6.58 -2.43 6.48
C LYS A 75 7.03 -3.80 5.99
N LYS A 76 8.03 -4.38 6.65
CA LYS A 76 8.67 -5.63 6.22
C LYS A 76 7.69 -6.80 6.06
N GLN A 77 6.66 -6.84 6.91
CA GLN A 77 5.63 -7.89 6.89
C GLN A 77 4.71 -7.82 5.66
N ALA A 78 4.46 -6.62 5.12
CA ALA A 78 3.54 -6.39 4.01
C ALA A 78 4.26 -6.21 2.65
N SER A 79 5.56 -5.93 2.66
CA SER A 79 6.35 -5.52 1.51
C SER A 79 6.30 -6.51 0.34
N GLU A 80 6.40 -7.82 0.61
CA GLU A 80 6.34 -8.87 -0.42
C GLU A 80 4.92 -9.07 -0.94
N ALA A 81 3.95 -9.24 -0.03
CA ALA A 81 2.56 -9.49 -0.37
C ALA A 81 1.95 -8.37 -1.22
N ILE A 82 2.25 -7.11 -0.90
CA ILE A 82 1.83 -5.95 -1.72
C ILE A 82 2.41 -6.02 -3.14
N ALA A 83 3.68 -6.38 -3.28
CA ALA A 83 4.32 -6.45 -4.59
C ALA A 83 3.74 -7.59 -5.45
N GLU A 84 3.39 -8.72 -4.84
CA GLU A 84 2.73 -9.85 -5.51
C GLU A 84 1.35 -9.45 -6.02
N VAL A 85 0.47 -8.99 -5.14
CA VAL A 85 -0.89 -8.59 -5.49
C VAL A 85 -0.92 -7.49 -6.55
N ALA A 86 -0.08 -6.46 -6.41
CA ALA A 86 -0.03 -5.37 -7.37
C ALA A 86 0.45 -5.82 -8.77
N LYS A 87 1.35 -6.80 -8.86
CA LYS A 87 1.78 -7.38 -10.14
C LYS A 87 0.70 -8.25 -10.77
N GLU A 88 0.01 -9.07 -9.99
CA GLU A 88 -1.07 -9.94 -10.46
C GLU A 88 -2.26 -9.13 -10.99
N THR A 89 -2.51 -7.96 -10.41
CA THR A 89 -3.62 -7.08 -10.75
C THR A 89 -3.24 -5.94 -11.71
N ASP A 90 -2.02 -5.89 -12.23
CA ASP A 90 -1.49 -4.82 -13.08
C ASP A 90 -1.66 -3.42 -12.45
N GLN A 91 -1.44 -3.34 -11.14
CA GLN A 91 -1.48 -2.12 -10.36
C GLN A 91 -0.07 -1.65 -9.96
N TYR A 92 0.04 -0.48 -9.34
CA TYR A 92 1.30 0.09 -8.91
C TYR A 92 1.57 -0.18 -7.43
N PHE A 93 2.84 -0.21 -7.03
CA PHE A 93 3.19 -0.41 -5.62
C PHE A 93 4.46 0.34 -5.21
N VAL A 94 4.53 0.68 -3.92
CA VAL A 94 5.72 1.16 -3.22
C VAL A 94 5.90 0.32 -1.97
N ASN A 95 6.93 -0.53 -1.95
CA ASN A 95 7.15 -1.53 -0.92
C ASN A 95 8.51 -1.44 -0.21
N TYR A 96 9.33 -0.45 -0.54
CA TYR A 96 10.65 -0.31 0.06
C TYR A 96 10.82 0.99 0.85
N ARG A 97 10.62 2.14 0.22
CA ARG A 97 10.71 3.45 0.84
C ARG A 97 9.91 4.47 0.06
N TRP A 98 9.06 5.21 0.73
CA TRP A 98 8.42 6.39 0.15
C TRP A 98 9.45 7.52 -0.01
N LEU A 99 9.61 8.03 -1.20
CA LEU A 99 10.45 9.20 -1.45
C LEU A 99 9.61 10.46 -1.32
N GLY A 100 10.04 11.43 -0.51
CA GLY A 100 9.31 12.69 -0.39
C GLY A 100 9.12 13.36 -1.74
N GLY A 101 7.87 13.78 -2.03
CA GLY A 101 7.48 14.33 -3.32
C GLY A 101 7.15 13.28 -4.38
N MET A 102 6.92 12.01 -4.00
CA MET A 102 6.67 10.93 -4.96
C MET A 102 5.43 11.18 -5.82
N LEU A 103 4.40 11.76 -5.27
CA LEU A 103 3.18 12.19 -5.98
C LEU A 103 3.18 13.69 -6.26
N THR A 104 3.51 14.50 -5.28
CA THR A 104 3.45 15.97 -5.38
C THR A 104 4.53 16.57 -6.28
N ASN A 105 5.64 15.87 -6.51
CA ASN A 105 6.71 16.26 -7.43
C ASN A 105 6.94 15.16 -8.49
N TRP A 106 5.87 14.72 -9.12
CA TRP A 106 5.89 13.64 -10.12
C TRP A 106 6.87 13.90 -11.28
N GLY A 107 7.05 15.14 -11.69
CA GLY A 107 8.01 15.50 -12.75
C GLY A 107 9.44 15.06 -12.43
N THR A 108 9.91 15.27 -11.21
CA THR A 108 11.26 14.86 -10.76
C THR A 108 11.34 13.33 -10.63
N ILE A 109 10.29 12.69 -10.11
CA ILE A 109 10.22 11.22 -10.01
C ILE A 109 10.22 10.57 -11.40
N SER A 110 9.42 11.09 -12.34
CA SER A 110 9.39 10.64 -13.73
C SER A 110 10.77 10.72 -14.41
N ASN A 111 11.54 11.78 -14.17
CA ASN A 111 12.92 11.88 -14.66
C ASN A 111 13.85 10.80 -14.04
N SER A 112 13.64 10.47 -12.75
CA SER A 112 14.37 9.38 -12.09
C SER A 112 14.00 8.01 -12.65
N ILE A 113 12.73 7.81 -13.00
CA ILE A 113 12.26 6.58 -13.71
C ILE A 113 12.89 6.48 -15.10
N LYS A 114 12.91 7.57 -15.87
CA LYS A 114 13.59 7.60 -17.17
C LYS A 114 15.06 7.22 -17.06
N LYS A 115 15.73 7.71 -16.00
CA LYS A 115 17.13 7.37 -15.71
C LYS A 115 17.31 5.89 -15.35
N LEU A 116 16.36 5.30 -14.62
CA LEU A 116 16.35 3.87 -14.33
C LEU A 116 16.28 3.07 -15.64
N LYS A 117 15.30 3.36 -16.50
CA LYS A 117 15.14 2.70 -17.81
C LYS A 117 16.38 2.87 -18.70
N GLN A 118 17.02 4.04 -18.68
CA GLN A 118 18.27 4.26 -19.41
C GLN A 118 19.41 3.40 -18.87
N LEU A 119 19.57 3.29 -17.55
CA LEU A 119 20.59 2.42 -16.95
C LEU A 119 20.36 0.95 -17.27
N GLU A 120 19.11 0.49 -17.37
CA GLU A 120 18.77 -0.86 -17.79
C GLU A 120 19.22 -1.13 -19.22
N LEU A 121 18.93 -0.21 -20.14
CA LEU A 121 19.37 -0.28 -21.54
C LEU A 121 20.90 -0.25 -21.68
N ASP A 122 21.56 0.61 -20.91
CA ASP A 122 23.01 0.76 -20.92
C ASP A 122 23.73 -0.50 -20.42
N LEU A 123 23.16 -1.21 -19.45
CA LEU A 123 23.71 -2.47 -18.91
C LEU A 123 23.49 -3.67 -19.83
N VAL A 124 22.42 -3.67 -20.64
CA VAL A 124 22.13 -4.75 -21.61
C VAL A 124 22.96 -4.61 -22.90
N SER A 125 23.33 -3.39 -23.28
CA SER A 125 24.11 -3.14 -24.51
C SER A 125 25.58 -3.50 -24.33
N GLU A 126 26.01 -4.64 -24.87
CA GLU A 126 27.36 -5.22 -24.71
C GLU A 126 28.51 -4.37 -25.31
N ASN A 127 28.23 -3.32 -26.09
CA ASN A 127 29.22 -2.64 -26.96
C ASN A 127 29.57 -1.20 -26.56
N ARG A 128 29.44 -0.79 -25.31
CA ARG A 128 29.63 0.64 -24.96
C ARG A 128 30.98 1.03 -24.34
N GLY A 129 32.00 0.18 -24.35
CA GLY A 129 33.35 0.55 -23.91
C GLY A 129 33.50 0.91 -22.44
N PHE A 130 32.53 0.55 -21.61
CA PHE A 130 32.61 0.80 -20.16
C PHE A 130 33.62 -0.10 -19.46
N THR A 131 34.37 0.45 -18.52
CA THR A 131 35.24 -0.34 -17.65
C THR A 131 34.43 -1.18 -16.66
N LYS A 132 34.98 -2.30 -16.17
CA LYS A 132 34.34 -3.16 -15.15
C LYS A 132 33.90 -2.37 -13.91
N LYS A 133 34.67 -1.36 -13.50
CA LYS A 133 34.38 -0.49 -12.37
C LYS A 133 33.14 0.40 -12.62
N GLU A 134 32.98 0.89 -13.83
CA GLU A 134 31.81 1.70 -14.23
C GLU A 134 30.56 0.85 -14.31
N LEU A 135 30.62 -0.34 -14.89
CA LEU A 135 29.50 -1.29 -14.92
C LEU A 135 29.01 -1.64 -13.51
N LEU A 136 29.94 -1.89 -12.58
CA LEU A 136 29.57 -2.15 -11.19
C LEU A 136 28.86 -0.96 -10.55
N LYS A 137 29.35 0.27 -10.75
CA LYS A 137 28.70 1.49 -10.23
C LYS A 137 27.30 1.69 -10.85
N MET A 138 27.14 1.41 -12.13
CA MET A 138 25.86 1.51 -12.82
C MET A 138 24.88 0.47 -12.30
N SER A 139 25.31 -0.78 -12.10
CA SER A 139 24.50 -1.85 -11.53
C SER A 139 24.00 -1.48 -10.12
N VAL A 140 24.91 -1.08 -9.22
CA VAL A 140 24.53 -0.65 -7.85
C VAL A 140 23.52 0.51 -7.88
N LYS A 141 23.70 1.47 -8.80
CA LYS A 141 22.79 2.61 -8.94
C LYS A 141 21.43 2.18 -9.49
N LYS A 142 21.41 1.28 -10.50
CA LYS A 142 20.18 0.69 -11.03
C LYS A 142 19.42 -0.03 -9.92
N ASP A 143 20.08 -0.92 -9.17
CA ASP A 143 19.45 -1.70 -8.10
C ASP A 143 18.83 -0.82 -7.01
N LYS A 144 19.52 0.29 -6.65
CA LYS A 144 18.98 1.27 -5.69
C LYS A 144 17.71 1.96 -6.21
N LEU A 145 17.70 2.37 -7.48
CA LEU A 145 16.53 2.99 -8.11
C LEU A 145 15.40 1.98 -8.30
N GLN A 146 15.72 0.76 -8.73
CA GLN A 146 14.76 -0.32 -8.93
C GLN A 146 14.01 -0.67 -7.64
N ARG A 147 14.70 -0.77 -6.51
CA ARG A 147 14.06 -1.00 -5.21
C ARG A 147 13.08 0.09 -4.80
N SER A 148 13.36 1.34 -5.13
CA SER A 148 12.53 2.48 -4.70
C SER A 148 11.46 2.87 -5.71
N LEU A 149 11.67 2.66 -7.00
CA LEU A 149 10.82 3.16 -8.08
C LEU A 149 10.30 2.05 -9.01
N GLY A 150 10.78 0.82 -8.85
CA GLY A 150 10.41 -0.29 -9.75
C GLY A 150 8.92 -0.53 -9.83
N GLY A 151 8.22 -0.48 -8.70
CA GLY A 151 6.77 -0.70 -8.65
C GLY A 151 5.92 0.41 -9.28
N ILE A 152 6.53 1.57 -9.58
CA ILE A 152 5.87 2.71 -10.24
C ILE A 152 6.50 3.07 -11.58
N SER A 153 7.40 2.22 -12.10
CA SER A 153 8.15 2.49 -13.34
C SER A 153 7.26 2.63 -14.58
N GLU A 154 6.11 1.97 -14.59
CA GLU A 154 5.13 2.04 -15.69
C GLU A 154 4.01 3.07 -15.43
N MET A 155 4.04 3.76 -14.31
CA MET A 155 3.04 4.77 -13.97
C MET A 155 3.19 6.00 -14.88
N LYS A 156 2.14 6.30 -15.65
CA LYS A 156 2.11 7.44 -16.58
C LYS A 156 1.45 8.67 -15.97
N LYS A 157 0.49 8.47 -15.08
CA LYS A 157 -0.28 9.52 -14.38
C LYS A 157 -0.36 9.22 -12.89
N ILE A 158 -0.75 10.21 -12.11
CA ILE A 158 -1.05 10.06 -10.68
C ILE A 158 -2.14 9.00 -10.50
N PRO A 159 -2.08 8.14 -9.47
CA PRO A 159 -3.06 7.08 -9.24
C PRO A 159 -4.43 7.67 -8.87
N ASP A 160 -5.49 6.91 -9.17
CA ASP A 160 -6.87 7.31 -8.90
C ASP A 160 -7.32 6.92 -7.48
N LEU A 161 -6.56 6.03 -6.81
CA LEU A 161 -6.77 5.56 -5.44
C LEU A 161 -5.43 5.15 -4.82
N VAL A 162 -5.25 5.41 -3.54
CA VAL A 162 -4.09 4.92 -2.77
C VAL A 162 -4.58 3.97 -1.68
N PHE A 163 -3.96 2.78 -1.62
CA PHE A 163 -4.20 1.80 -0.56
C PHE A 163 -2.98 1.70 0.34
N ILE A 164 -3.15 1.94 1.64
CA ILE A 164 -2.05 2.05 2.61
C ILE A 164 -2.20 1.02 3.73
N ILE A 165 -1.11 0.33 4.04
CA ILE A 165 -0.99 -0.49 5.25
C ILE A 165 0.00 0.20 6.18
N ASP A 166 -0.44 0.49 7.42
CA ASP A 166 0.28 1.22 8.45
C ASP A 166 0.45 2.73 8.15
N THR A 167 -0.50 3.50 8.69
CA THR A 167 -0.54 4.96 8.50
C THR A 167 0.58 5.70 9.23
N ASN A 168 1.18 5.10 10.27
CA ASN A 168 2.28 5.74 11.02
C ASN A 168 3.58 5.72 10.20
N TYR A 169 3.88 4.61 9.54
CA TYR A 169 5.03 4.51 8.65
C TYR A 169 4.87 5.33 7.39
N GLU A 170 3.66 5.34 6.81
CA GLU A 170 3.38 5.95 5.49
C GLU A 170 2.76 7.36 5.61
N SER A 171 3.06 8.08 6.68
CA SER A 171 2.48 9.42 6.92
C SER A 171 2.77 10.43 5.80
N LEU A 172 3.91 10.34 5.13
CA LEU A 172 4.23 11.18 3.97
C LEU A 172 3.34 10.86 2.76
N ALA A 173 3.07 9.58 2.50
CA ALA A 173 2.19 9.16 1.42
C ALA A 173 0.77 9.69 1.64
N ILE A 174 0.27 9.64 2.88
CA ILE A 174 -1.03 10.20 3.25
C ILE A 174 -1.07 11.71 3.01
N GLN A 175 -0.09 12.45 3.52
CA GLN A 175 -0.04 13.91 3.35
C GLN A 175 0.01 14.33 1.88
N GLU A 176 0.78 13.63 1.05
CA GLU A 176 0.84 13.92 -0.39
C GLU A 176 -0.46 13.58 -1.11
N SER A 177 -1.10 12.46 -0.77
CA SER A 177 -2.38 12.05 -1.34
C SER A 177 -3.50 13.02 -0.97
N VAL A 178 -3.59 13.43 0.30
CA VAL A 178 -4.54 14.46 0.76
C VAL A 178 -4.32 15.78 0.03
N LYS A 179 -3.06 16.22 -0.12
CA LYS A 179 -2.73 17.46 -0.83
C LYS A 179 -3.17 17.46 -2.30
N LEU A 180 -3.18 16.28 -2.92
CA LEU A 180 -3.59 16.10 -4.32
C LEU A 180 -5.07 15.73 -4.47
N GLY A 181 -5.80 15.54 -3.38
CA GLY A 181 -7.21 15.13 -3.41
C GLY A 181 -7.40 13.68 -3.90
N ILE A 182 -6.40 12.81 -3.74
CA ILE A 182 -6.50 11.41 -4.12
C ILE A 182 -7.14 10.65 -2.96
N PRO A 183 -8.24 9.89 -3.19
CA PRO A 183 -8.90 9.13 -2.15
C PRO A 183 -7.97 8.05 -1.56
N ILE A 184 -8.06 7.86 -0.24
CA ILE A 184 -7.19 6.95 0.51
C ILE A 184 -8.03 5.89 1.20
N ILE A 185 -7.69 4.62 0.95
CA ILE A 185 -8.08 3.48 1.79
C ILE A 185 -6.89 3.16 2.68
N ALA A 186 -7.10 3.04 3.98
CA ALA A 186 -6.00 2.67 4.88
C ALA A 186 -6.44 1.69 5.98
N ILE A 187 -5.55 0.74 6.29
CA ILE A 187 -5.66 -0.11 7.47
C ILE A 187 -5.22 0.70 8.69
N LEU A 188 -6.07 0.74 9.71
CA LEU A 188 -5.87 1.54 10.91
C LEU A 188 -5.79 0.64 12.15
N ASP A 189 -4.62 0.50 12.71
CA ASP A 189 -4.45 -0.13 14.02
C ASP A 189 -4.79 0.87 15.16
N SER A 190 -4.83 0.42 16.38
CA SER A 190 -5.18 1.22 17.57
C SER A 190 -4.24 2.40 17.87
N ASN A 191 -3.02 2.41 17.30
CA ASN A 191 -2.03 3.50 17.40
C ASN A 191 -2.08 4.48 16.20
N SER A 192 -2.91 4.22 15.21
CA SER A 192 -3.00 4.99 13.96
C SER A 192 -3.75 6.31 14.13
N ASN A 193 -3.45 7.27 13.25
CA ASN A 193 -4.23 8.50 13.12
C ASN A 193 -5.21 8.37 11.95
N PRO A 194 -6.54 8.44 12.19
CA PRO A 194 -7.54 8.33 11.14
C PRO A 194 -7.74 9.60 10.31
N ASP A 195 -7.10 10.71 10.65
CA ASP A 195 -7.28 11.98 9.95
C ASP A 195 -6.78 11.89 8.49
N GLY A 196 -7.59 12.40 7.57
CA GLY A 196 -7.26 12.44 6.15
C GLY A 196 -7.46 11.12 5.42
N ILE A 197 -8.06 10.11 6.05
CA ILE A 197 -8.40 8.82 5.44
C ILE A 197 -9.87 8.81 5.05
N ASP A 198 -10.16 8.61 3.76
CA ASP A 198 -11.52 8.59 3.24
C ASP A 198 -12.24 7.27 3.55
N TYR A 199 -11.51 6.17 3.45
CA TYR A 199 -12.03 4.80 3.65
C TYR A 199 -11.19 4.07 4.71
N PRO A 200 -11.45 4.32 6.00
CA PRO A 200 -10.71 3.68 7.09
C PRO A 200 -11.16 2.23 7.26
N ILE A 201 -10.21 1.30 7.39
CA ILE A 201 -10.45 -0.09 7.76
C ILE A 201 -9.76 -0.34 9.10
N PRO A 202 -10.49 -0.32 10.23
CA PRO A 202 -9.90 -0.62 11.53
C PRO A 202 -9.44 -2.08 11.58
N GLY A 203 -8.19 -2.31 11.92
CA GLY A 203 -7.65 -3.66 11.98
C GLY A 203 -6.15 -3.72 12.21
N ASN A 204 -5.66 -4.92 12.51
CA ASN A 204 -4.25 -5.19 12.75
C ASN A 204 -3.41 -4.99 11.48
N ASP A 205 -2.36 -4.20 11.57
CA ASP A 205 -1.42 -3.92 10.50
C ASP A 205 -0.06 -4.63 10.65
N ASP A 206 0.13 -5.43 11.72
CA ASP A 206 1.33 -6.17 12.04
C ASP A 206 1.26 -7.65 11.66
N ALA A 207 0.10 -8.27 11.82
CA ALA A 207 -0.07 -9.69 11.61
C ALA A 207 -0.10 -10.04 10.12
N ARG A 208 0.85 -10.86 9.66
CA ARG A 208 0.92 -11.30 8.24
C ARG A 208 -0.41 -11.86 7.74
N ARG A 209 -1.09 -12.72 8.55
CA ARG A 209 -2.39 -13.30 8.18
C ARG A 209 -3.48 -12.23 7.95
N ALA A 210 -3.47 -11.15 8.75
CA ALA A 210 -4.42 -10.05 8.58
C ALA A 210 -4.11 -9.28 7.29
N ILE A 211 -2.84 -9.00 7.03
CA ILE A 211 -2.37 -8.33 5.81
C ILE A 211 -2.75 -9.16 4.57
N ASP A 212 -2.45 -10.46 4.57
CA ASP A 212 -2.79 -11.36 3.46
C ASP A 212 -4.30 -11.41 3.22
N LEU A 213 -5.12 -11.39 4.29
CA LEU A 213 -6.58 -11.32 4.17
C LEU A 213 -7.03 -10.04 3.48
N TYR A 214 -6.55 -8.84 3.91
CA TYR A 214 -6.93 -7.58 3.27
C TYR A 214 -6.57 -7.55 1.79
N LEU A 215 -5.36 -7.99 1.45
CA LEU A 215 -4.89 -8.01 0.07
C LEU A 215 -5.66 -9.00 -0.78
N SER A 216 -6.01 -10.18 -0.26
CA SER A 216 -6.84 -11.16 -0.98
C SER A 216 -8.25 -10.63 -1.27
N LEU A 217 -8.85 -9.90 -0.32
CA LEU A 217 -10.17 -9.28 -0.52
C LEU A 217 -10.14 -8.22 -1.63
N ILE A 218 -9.07 -7.43 -1.70
CA ILE A 218 -8.89 -6.43 -2.75
C ILE A 218 -8.70 -7.11 -4.10
N HIS A 219 -7.84 -8.12 -4.17
CA HIS A 219 -7.59 -8.89 -5.39
C HIS A 219 -8.89 -9.49 -5.96
N ILE A 220 -9.72 -10.12 -5.11
CA ILE A 220 -11.01 -10.70 -5.52
C ILE A 220 -12.01 -9.61 -5.96
N SER A 221 -11.92 -8.41 -5.39
CA SER A 221 -12.81 -7.29 -5.71
C SER A 221 -12.45 -6.59 -7.02
N GLU A 222 -11.25 -6.82 -7.55
CA GLU A 222 -10.86 -6.31 -8.87
C GLU A 222 -11.54 -7.15 -9.97
N PRO A 223 -12.32 -6.52 -10.88
CA PRO A 223 -12.87 -7.25 -12.02
C PRO A 223 -11.70 -7.78 -12.88
N THR A 224 -11.62 -9.10 -13.02
CA THR A 224 -10.63 -9.75 -13.89
C THR A 224 -10.73 -9.13 -15.28
N ARG A 225 -9.69 -8.49 -15.74
CA ARG A 225 -9.59 -8.05 -17.12
C ARG A 225 -9.43 -9.31 -17.99
N LEU A 226 -10.50 -9.73 -18.64
CA LEU A 226 -10.50 -10.70 -19.73
C LEU A 226 -9.94 -10.05 -20.99
#